data_94c782cfad10503dae6fb32efe1aab8a
#
_entry.id   94c782cfad10503dae6fb32efe1aab8a
#
_cell.length_a   1.000
_cell.length_b   1.000
_cell.length_c   1.000
_cell.angle_alpha   90.00
_cell.angle_beta   90.00
_cell.angle_gamma   90.00
#
_symmetry.space_group_name_H-M   'P 1'
#
loop_
_entity.id
_entity.type
_entity.pdbx_description
1 polymer ?
#
loop_
_entity_poly.entity_id
_entity_poly.type
_entity_poly.pdbx_seq_one_letter_code
_entity_poly.pdbx_strand_id
1 'polypeptide(L)'
;MSLTTLHDTICALSTPPGKSAIAVMRITGSDAIKISAKCISDTDKIFTTRGGDSFYTNVVDENKNHIDDVIVTVFRAPYSYTGEDLVEIHTHGSTLIIDLLQHLLQSSGARLAEAGEFSRRAYMNGKISLQELETLVLRIQRQVMGTEAF
;
A
#
# COMPACT_ATOMS: atom_id res chain seq x y z
N MET A 1 2.17 -20.69 -3.64
CA MET A 1 2.49 -19.73 -2.59
C MET A 1 2.72 -20.49 -1.29
N SER A 2 3.86 -20.33 -0.66
CA SER A 2 4.10 -20.97 0.62
C SER A 2 3.27 -20.28 1.71
N LEU A 3 2.89 -21.03 2.75
CA LEU A 3 2.13 -20.49 3.89
C LEU A 3 2.86 -19.32 4.57
N THR A 4 4.18 -19.27 4.48
CA THR A 4 5.00 -18.20 5.04
C THR A 4 4.83 -16.85 4.34
N THR A 5 4.35 -16.82 3.10
CA THR A 5 4.16 -15.58 2.35
C THR A 5 2.80 -14.90 2.62
N LEU A 6 1.86 -15.60 3.25
CA LEU A 6 0.53 -15.07 3.55
C LEU A 6 0.55 -13.96 4.62
N HIS A 7 1.61 -13.88 5.40
CA HIS A 7 1.74 -12.91 6.50
C HIS A 7 2.79 -11.84 6.23
N ASP A 8 3.40 -11.87 5.05
CA ASP A 8 4.37 -10.84 4.65
C ASP A 8 3.69 -9.48 4.56
N THR A 9 4.43 -8.42 4.88
CA THR A 9 3.98 -7.08 4.58
C THR A 9 4.24 -6.78 3.11
N ILE A 10 3.19 -6.34 2.43
CA ILE A 10 3.21 -6.06 1.00
C ILE A 10 2.89 -4.61 0.70
N CYS A 11 3.37 -4.12 -0.43
CA CYS A 11 3.06 -2.79 -0.91
C CYS A 11 2.68 -2.80 -2.39
N ALA A 12 1.86 -1.85 -2.77
CA ALA A 12 1.47 -1.65 -4.16
C ALA A 12 0.98 -0.23 -4.39
N LEU A 13 1.18 0.26 -5.61
CA LEU A 13 0.53 1.47 -6.09
C LEU A 13 -0.96 1.15 -6.29
N SER A 14 -1.84 1.89 -5.61
CA SER A 14 -3.28 1.67 -5.67
C SER A 14 -3.99 2.60 -6.65
N THR A 15 -3.29 3.60 -7.18
CA THR A 15 -3.78 4.48 -8.25
C THR A 15 -3.24 4.00 -9.60
N PRO A 16 -3.85 4.38 -10.74
CA PRO A 16 -3.35 3.97 -12.05
C PRO A 16 -1.89 4.38 -12.26
N PRO A 17 -1.08 3.54 -12.94
CA PRO A 17 0.30 3.90 -13.24
C PRO A 17 0.37 5.09 -14.19
N GLY A 18 1.52 5.78 -14.16
CA GLY A 18 1.78 6.93 -15.01
C GLY A 18 1.67 8.24 -14.25
N LYS A 19 1.89 9.34 -14.99
CA LYS A 19 1.86 10.68 -14.43
C LYS A 19 0.43 11.09 -14.07
N SER A 20 0.22 11.53 -12.84
CA SER A 20 -1.08 12.00 -12.34
C SER A 20 -0.86 13.12 -11.31
N ALA A 21 -1.95 13.74 -10.84
CA ALA A 21 -1.87 14.76 -9.79
C ALA A 21 -1.45 14.13 -8.45
N ILE A 22 -2.04 12.98 -8.11
CA ILE A 22 -1.81 12.27 -6.84
C ILE A 22 -1.64 10.79 -7.12
N ALA A 23 -0.73 10.16 -6.39
CA ALA A 23 -0.57 8.72 -6.36
C ALA A 23 -0.72 8.23 -4.92
N VAL A 24 -1.26 7.02 -4.75
CA VAL A 24 -1.44 6.40 -3.45
C VAL A 24 -0.69 5.08 -3.42
N MET A 25 0.29 5.00 -2.54
CA MET A 25 1.00 3.76 -2.23
C MET A 25 0.37 3.13 -1.00
N ARG A 26 -0.06 1.88 -1.11
CA ARG A 26 -0.64 1.11 0.00
C ARG A 26 0.34 0.07 0.51
N ILE A 27 0.39 -0.05 1.82
CA ILE A 27 1.21 -1.04 2.53
C ILE A 27 0.28 -1.77 3.50
N THR A 28 0.27 -3.11 3.48
CA THR A 28 -0.56 -3.90 4.39
C THR A 28 0.21 -5.10 4.93
N GLY A 29 -0.07 -5.44 6.17
CA GLY A 29 0.55 -6.56 6.87
C GLY A 29 0.92 -6.21 8.30
N SER A 30 1.48 -7.17 9.02
CA SER A 30 1.84 -7.00 10.44
C SER A 30 2.88 -5.90 10.67
N ASP A 31 3.74 -5.62 9.70
CA ASP A 31 4.81 -4.62 9.79
C ASP A 31 4.53 -3.36 8.96
N ALA A 32 3.29 -3.17 8.49
CA ALA A 32 2.95 -2.04 7.62
C ALA A 32 3.30 -0.69 8.25
N ILE A 33 2.96 -0.50 9.52
CA ILE A 33 3.24 0.74 10.24
C ILE A 33 4.73 0.91 10.46
N LYS A 34 5.41 -0.15 10.91
CA LYS A 34 6.83 -0.15 11.20
C LYS A 34 7.69 0.12 9.97
N ILE A 35 7.35 -0.50 8.84
CA ILE A 35 8.04 -0.30 7.56
C ILE A 35 7.81 1.11 7.05
N SER A 36 6.56 1.58 7.07
CA SER A 36 6.23 2.94 6.64
C SER A 36 6.93 4.00 7.48
N ALA A 37 7.08 3.77 8.78
CA ALA A 37 7.79 4.67 9.70
C ALA A 37 9.23 4.92 9.28
N LYS A 38 9.88 3.93 8.66
CA LYS A 38 11.27 4.06 8.20
C LYS A 38 11.41 4.99 6.99
N CYS A 39 10.32 5.26 6.29
CA CYS A 39 10.32 6.03 5.05
C CYS A 39 9.86 7.48 5.23
N ILE A 40 9.52 7.89 6.44
CA ILE A 40 8.99 9.23 6.73
C ILE A 40 9.79 9.95 7.81
N SER A 41 9.70 11.27 7.82
CA SER A 41 10.42 12.10 8.81
C SER A 41 9.77 12.08 10.19
N ASP A 42 8.44 12.07 10.28
CA ASP A 42 7.69 12.08 11.54
C ASP A 42 7.41 10.66 12.03
N THR A 43 8.47 9.93 12.36
CA THR A 43 8.41 8.51 12.72
C THR A 43 7.46 8.24 13.90
N ASP A 44 7.45 9.09 14.91
CA ASP A 44 6.61 8.88 16.10
C ASP A 44 5.13 9.07 15.81
N LYS A 45 4.78 9.97 14.90
CA LYS A 45 3.37 10.26 14.56
C LYS A 45 2.64 9.04 14.04
N ILE A 46 3.29 8.21 13.22
CA ILE A 46 2.63 7.05 12.64
C ILE A 46 2.22 6.02 13.69
N PHE A 47 3.00 5.90 14.77
CA PHE A 47 2.70 4.96 15.85
C PHE A 47 1.59 5.46 16.78
N THR A 48 1.39 6.77 16.87
CA THR A 48 0.40 7.39 17.78
C THR A 48 -0.87 7.85 17.10
N THR A 49 -0.90 7.87 15.77
CA THR A 49 -2.09 8.26 14.99
C THR A 49 -3.22 7.25 15.18
N ARG A 50 -4.42 7.74 15.42
CA ARG A 50 -5.62 6.90 15.57
C ARG A 50 -5.96 6.23 14.24
N GLY A 51 -6.52 5.03 14.33
CA GLY A 51 -7.01 4.33 13.14
C GLY A 51 -8.04 5.17 12.39
N GLY A 52 -7.84 5.31 11.08
CA GLY A 52 -8.65 6.12 10.20
C GLY A 52 -8.22 7.58 10.07
N ASP A 53 -7.28 8.04 10.89
CA ASP A 53 -6.78 9.40 10.85
C ASP A 53 -5.57 9.54 9.92
N SER A 54 -5.36 10.78 9.47
CA SER A 54 -4.27 11.14 8.57
C SER A 54 -3.41 12.24 9.18
N PHE A 55 -2.16 12.30 8.74
CA PHE A 55 -1.25 13.39 9.12
C PHE A 55 -0.35 13.76 7.95
N TYR A 56 0.13 15.01 7.97
CA TYR A 56 1.07 15.53 7.00
C TYR A 56 2.50 15.22 7.45
N THR A 57 3.33 14.75 6.52
CA THR A 57 4.75 14.47 6.76
C THR A 57 5.53 14.49 5.45
N ASN A 58 6.77 14.03 5.50
CA ASN A 58 7.63 13.95 4.31
C ASN A 58 8.13 12.51 4.14
N VAL A 59 8.19 12.05 2.90
CA VAL A 59 8.99 10.87 2.57
C VAL A 59 10.45 11.29 2.52
N VAL A 60 11.31 10.50 3.15
CA VAL A 60 12.75 10.73 3.19
C VAL A 60 13.49 9.46 2.79
N ASP A 61 14.69 9.61 2.23
CA ASP A 61 15.57 8.50 1.91
C ASP A 61 16.36 8.01 3.13
N GLU A 62 17.25 7.04 2.92
CA GLU A 62 18.07 6.45 4.00
C GLU A 62 18.97 7.50 4.68
N ASN A 63 19.33 8.55 3.97
CA ASN A 63 20.15 9.64 4.48
C ASN A 63 19.33 10.82 5.02
N LYS A 64 18.01 10.62 5.17
CA LYS A 64 17.06 11.65 5.63
C LYS A 64 16.88 12.81 4.66
N ASN A 65 17.24 12.64 3.39
CA ASN A 65 16.98 13.64 2.36
C ASN A 65 15.51 13.63 1.98
N HIS A 66 14.92 14.81 1.86
CA HIS A 66 13.53 14.99 1.47
C HIS A 66 13.27 14.50 0.04
N ILE A 67 12.23 13.71 -0.13
CA ILE A 67 11.78 13.21 -1.44
C ILE A 67 10.47 13.90 -1.84
N ASP A 68 9.46 13.88 -0.96
CA ASP A 68 8.16 14.48 -1.26
C ASP A 68 7.40 14.81 0.03
N ASP A 69 6.54 15.80 -0.06
CA ASP A 69 5.55 16.12 0.97
C ASP A 69 4.34 15.20 0.77
N VAL A 70 3.93 14.52 1.81
CA VAL A 70 2.90 13.48 1.71
C VAL A 70 1.87 13.58 2.81
N ILE A 71 0.73 12.92 2.58
CA ILE A 71 -0.26 12.66 3.62
C ILE A 71 -0.25 11.15 3.87
N VAL A 72 -0.12 10.77 5.14
CA VAL A 72 -0.15 9.37 5.56
C VAL A 72 -1.46 9.11 6.29
N THR A 73 -2.16 8.07 5.88
CA THR A 73 -3.37 7.57 6.56
C THR A 73 -3.07 6.20 7.14
N VAL A 74 -3.43 6.00 8.41
CA VAL A 74 -3.17 4.75 9.13
C VAL A 74 -4.51 4.06 9.42
N PHE A 75 -4.61 2.79 9.04
CA PHE A 75 -5.73 1.94 9.40
C PHE A 75 -5.20 0.80 10.25
N ARG A 76 -5.80 0.59 11.42
CA ARG A 76 -5.35 -0.46 12.35
C ARG A 76 -6.24 -1.68 12.26
N ALA A 77 -5.61 -2.85 12.26
CA ALA A 77 -6.33 -4.12 12.25
C ALA A 77 -7.36 -4.18 13.38
N PRO A 78 -8.54 -4.75 13.17
CA PRO A 78 -9.06 -5.28 11.91
C PRO A 78 -9.79 -4.25 11.03
N TYR A 79 -9.74 -2.98 11.37
CA TYR A 79 -10.54 -1.91 10.75
C TYR A 79 -9.82 -1.33 9.53
N SER A 80 -9.63 -2.18 8.51
CA SER A 80 -9.01 -1.81 7.24
C SER A 80 -9.62 -2.62 6.11
N TYR A 81 -9.28 -2.26 4.87
CA TYR A 81 -9.73 -3.00 3.69
C TYR A 81 -9.30 -4.48 3.74
N THR A 82 -8.07 -4.74 4.14
CA THR A 82 -7.50 -6.09 4.21
C THR A 82 -7.79 -6.82 5.53
N GLY A 83 -8.24 -6.10 6.56
CA GLY A 83 -8.35 -6.61 7.91
C GLY A 83 -7.02 -6.61 8.67
N GLU A 84 -5.95 -6.19 8.04
CA GLU A 84 -4.61 -6.04 8.64
C GLU A 84 -4.32 -4.57 8.94
N ASP A 85 -3.20 -4.27 9.61
CA ASP A 85 -2.68 -2.91 9.63
C ASP A 85 -2.40 -2.49 8.19
N LEU A 86 -2.87 -1.31 7.82
CA LEU A 86 -2.76 -0.80 6.47
C LEU A 86 -2.39 0.68 6.51
N VAL A 87 -1.41 1.06 5.71
CA VAL A 87 -0.97 2.44 5.59
C VAL A 87 -1.14 2.89 4.15
N GLU A 88 -1.65 4.10 3.96
CA GLU A 88 -1.69 4.76 2.66
C GLU A 88 -0.78 5.98 2.69
N ILE A 89 0.12 6.06 1.73
CA ILE A 89 1.00 7.22 1.55
C ILE A 89 0.56 7.92 0.26
N HIS A 90 0.03 9.12 0.40
CA HIS A 90 -0.48 9.93 -0.69
C HIS A 90 0.61 10.90 -1.13
N THR A 91 1.17 10.66 -2.32
CA THR A 91 2.28 11.43 -2.90
C THR A 91 1.81 12.28 -4.07
N HIS A 92 2.68 13.17 -4.55
CA HIS A 92 2.51 13.73 -5.89
C HIS A 92 2.68 12.63 -6.93
N GLY A 93 1.92 12.71 -8.02
CA GLY A 93 1.84 11.67 -9.05
C GLY A 93 3.01 11.63 -10.02
N SER A 94 4.24 11.81 -9.51
CA SER A 94 5.46 11.69 -10.28
C SER A 94 5.93 10.24 -10.32
N THR A 95 6.22 9.72 -11.51
CA THR A 95 6.75 8.36 -11.66
C THR A 95 8.07 8.17 -10.90
N LEU A 96 8.92 9.20 -10.87
CA LEU A 96 10.17 9.15 -10.11
C LEU A 96 9.92 9.02 -8.62
N ILE A 97 9.00 9.79 -8.06
CA ILE A 97 8.66 9.74 -6.63
C ILE A 97 8.07 8.38 -6.27
N ILE A 98 7.17 7.86 -7.10
CA ILE A 98 6.55 6.54 -6.92
C ILE A 98 7.62 5.46 -6.89
N ASP A 99 8.54 5.47 -7.85
CA ASP A 99 9.61 4.47 -7.93
C ASP A 99 10.56 4.55 -6.73
N LEU A 100 10.92 5.75 -6.30
CA LEU A 100 11.76 5.95 -5.13
C LEU A 100 11.09 5.45 -3.86
N LEU A 101 9.81 5.79 -3.66
CA LEU A 101 9.06 5.34 -2.48
C LEU A 101 8.93 3.81 -2.48
N GLN A 102 8.60 3.22 -3.61
CA GLN A 102 8.48 1.77 -3.74
C GLN A 102 9.81 1.09 -3.38
N HIS A 103 10.92 1.61 -3.87
CA HIS A 103 12.25 1.10 -3.55
C HIS A 103 12.56 1.19 -2.05
N LEU A 104 12.23 2.32 -1.42
CA LEU A 104 12.42 2.52 0.02
C LEU A 104 11.60 1.53 0.85
N LEU A 105 10.35 1.30 0.46
CA LEU A 105 9.49 0.34 1.14
C LEU A 105 10.03 -1.07 1.03
N GLN A 106 10.52 -1.47 -0.15
CA GLN A 106 11.13 -2.78 -0.36
C GLN A 106 12.42 -2.93 0.45
N SER A 107 13.27 -1.92 0.47
CA SER A 107 14.50 -1.91 1.27
C SER A 107 14.21 -1.98 2.77
N SER A 108 13.04 -1.51 3.19
CA SER A 108 12.61 -1.52 4.59
C SER A 108 11.89 -2.81 5.00
N GLY A 109 11.66 -3.73 4.06
CA GLY A 109 11.12 -5.04 4.35
C GLY A 109 9.78 -5.39 3.70
N ALA A 110 9.19 -4.49 2.92
CA ALA A 110 7.96 -4.81 2.20
C ALA A 110 8.28 -5.59 0.92
N ARG A 111 7.38 -6.48 0.54
CA ARG A 111 7.42 -7.18 -0.75
C ARG A 111 6.40 -6.52 -1.68
N LEU A 112 6.69 -6.47 -2.97
CA LEU A 112 5.68 -6.04 -3.94
C LEU A 112 4.52 -7.03 -3.96
N ALA A 113 3.30 -6.51 -3.92
CA ALA A 113 2.10 -7.32 -4.01
C ALA A 113 1.97 -7.98 -5.38
N GLU A 114 1.43 -9.19 -5.39
CA GLU A 114 0.95 -9.82 -6.61
C GLU A 114 -0.39 -9.21 -7.01
N ALA A 115 -0.75 -9.35 -8.29
CA ALA A 115 -2.04 -8.86 -8.78
C ALA A 115 -3.20 -9.44 -7.95
N GLY A 116 -4.04 -8.56 -7.39
CA GLY A 116 -5.18 -8.95 -6.58
C GLY A 116 -4.86 -9.40 -5.15
N GLU A 117 -3.63 -9.27 -4.70
CA GLU A 117 -3.22 -9.77 -3.38
C GLU A 117 -3.90 -9.02 -2.24
N PHE A 118 -4.11 -7.71 -2.34
CA PHE A 118 -4.84 -6.95 -1.33
C PHE A 118 -6.28 -7.47 -1.18
N SER A 119 -6.95 -7.71 -2.29
CA SER A 119 -8.33 -8.22 -2.29
C SER A 119 -8.40 -9.65 -1.78
N ARG A 120 -7.41 -10.49 -2.11
CA ARG A 120 -7.33 -11.85 -1.59
C ARG A 120 -7.18 -11.87 -0.07
N ARG A 121 -6.34 -10.99 0.49
CA ARG A 121 -6.20 -10.85 1.95
C ARG A 121 -7.49 -10.34 2.59
N ALA A 122 -8.16 -9.38 1.95
CA ALA A 122 -9.47 -8.90 2.41
C ALA A 122 -10.48 -10.04 2.49
N TYR A 123 -10.53 -10.89 1.48
CA TYR A 123 -11.40 -12.07 1.48
C TYR A 123 -11.03 -13.05 2.59
N MET A 124 -9.75 -13.38 2.73
CA MET A 124 -9.28 -14.32 3.75
C MET A 124 -9.56 -13.84 5.17
N ASN A 125 -9.57 -12.52 5.37
CA ASN A 125 -9.89 -11.90 6.67
C ASN A 125 -11.36 -11.54 6.83
N GLY A 126 -12.23 -12.03 5.94
CA GLY A 126 -13.68 -11.86 6.04
C GLY A 126 -14.18 -10.45 5.74
N LYS A 127 -13.38 -9.61 5.04
CA LYS A 127 -13.74 -8.21 4.77
C LYS A 127 -14.56 -8.06 3.49
N ILE A 128 -14.39 -8.96 2.53
CA ILE A 128 -15.20 -9.01 1.30
C ILE A 128 -15.71 -10.43 1.07
N SER A 129 -16.79 -10.56 0.29
CA SER A 129 -17.39 -11.84 -0.06
C SER A 129 -16.60 -12.53 -1.18
N LEU A 130 -16.83 -13.84 -1.33
CA LEU A 130 -16.26 -14.61 -2.44
C LEU A 130 -16.71 -14.03 -3.78
N GLN A 131 -17.96 -13.62 -3.88
CA GLN A 131 -18.52 -13.02 -5.11
C GLN A 131 -17.81 -11.71 -5.46
N GLU A 132 -17.55 -10.87 -4.47
CA GLU A 132 -16.78 -9.63 -4.67
C GLU A 132 -15.35 -9.93 -5.13
N LEU A 133 -14.71 -10.93 -4.53
CA LEU A 133 -13.37 -11.35 -4.93
C LEU A 133 -13.35 -11.86 -6.36
N GLU A 134 -14.29 -12.70 -6.76
CA GLU A 134 -14.40 -13.22 -8.12
C GLU A 134 -14.57 -12.09 -9.14
N THR A 135 -15.39 -11.10 -8.83
CA THR A 135 -15.58 -9.93 -9.68
C THR A 135 -14.29 -9.15 -9.89
N LEU A 136 -13.51 -8.98 -8.81
CA LEU A 136 -12.21 -8.29 -8.87
C LEU A 136 -11.18 -9.08 -9.68
N VAL A 137 -11.14 -10.40 -9.50
CA VAL A 137 -10.25 -11.28 -10.28
C VAL A 137 -10.55 -11.19 -11.78
N LEU A 138 -11.82 -11.19 -12.16
CA LEU A 138 -12.23 -11.05 -13.55
C LEU A 138 -11.78 -9.71 -14.15
N ARG A 139 -11.88 -8.62 -13.40
CA ARG A 139 -11.37 -7.32 -13.83
C ARG A 139 -9.87 -7.34 -14.10
N ILE A 140 -9.11 -7.91 -13.15
CA ILE A 140 -7.66 -8.00 -13.26
C ILE A 140 -7.28 -8.82 -14.49
N GLN A 141 -7.93 -9.96 -14.72
CA GLN A 141 -7.70 -10.79 -15.90
C GLN A 141 -7.93 -10.02 -17.19
N ARG A 142 -9.00 -9.24 -17.27
CA ARG A 142 -9.29 -8.40 -18.44
C ARG A 142 -8.21 -7.36 -18.68
N GLN A 143 -7.70 -6.73 -17.63
CA GLN A 143 -6.63 -5.74 -17.74
C GLN A 143 -5.31 -6.36 -18.18
N VAL A 144 -4.95 -7.50 -17.61
CA VAL A 144 -3.69 -8.19 -17.91
C VAL A 144 -3.70 -8.76 -19.33
N MET A 145 -4.81 -9.28 -19.78
CA MET A 145 -4.91 -9.87 -21.13
C MET A 145 -5.00 -8.83 -22.24
N GLY A 146 -4.99 -7.53 -21.90
CA GLY A 146 -5.07 -6.47 -22.89
C GLY A 146 -6.31 -6.61 -23.78
N THR A 147 -7.32 -7.26 -23.27
CA THR A 147 -8.57 -7.36 -24.00
C THR A 147 -9.20 -5.98 -24.01
N GLU A 148 -9.05 -5.33 -25.11
CA GLU A 148 -9.83 -4.15 -25.46
C GLU A 148 -11.30 -4.51 -25.56
N ALA A 149 -11.74 -5.40 -24.73
CA ALA A 149 -13.15 -5.76 -24.60
C ALA A 149 -13.87 -4.69 -23.78
N PHE A 150 -13.53 -3.46 -24.02
CA PHE A 150 -14.22 -2.30 -23.49
C PHE A 150 -14.89 -1.56 -24.61
#